data_76ec3d9a52e0470f5e7ea905fc34a76f
#
_entry.id   76ec3d9a52e0470f5e7ea905fc34a76f
#
_cell.length_a   1.000
_cell.length_b   1.000
_cell.length_c   1.000
_cell.angle_alpha   90.00
_cell.angle_beta   90.00
_cell.angle_gamma   90.00
#
_symmetry.space_group_name_H-M   'P 1'
#
loop_
_entity.id
_entity.type
_entity.pdbx_description
1 polymer ?
#
loop_
_entity_poly.entity_id
_entity_poly.type
_entity_poly.pdbx_seq_one_letter_code
_entity_poly.pdbx_strand_id
1 'polypeptide(L)'
;MKLYNYLKERLCADKMTYIFLDEVQEVSSFEKVVDSLYIRDHVDVYITGSNAYMLSSELATLLSGRYTEIKMLPLSFREYMVVTGMAKEEAFAEFMKTGKIQYVTAMNRTEKID
;
A
#
# COMPACT_ATOMS: atom_id res chain seq x y z
N MET A 1 -18.05 13.05 -0.66
CA MET A 1 -17.72 12.02 0.38
C MET A 1 -18.22 10.59 0.04
N LYS A 2 -18.13 10.20 -1.22
CA LYS A 2 -18.60 8.85 -1.66
C LYS A 2 -17.81 7.72 -1.00
N LEU A 3 -16.47 7.85 -0.92
CA LEU A 3 -15.59 6.83 -0.34
C LEU A 3 -15.95 6.55 1.14
N TYR A 4 -16.10 7.57 1.95
CA TYR A 4 -16.44 7.42 3.36
C TYR A 4 -17.77 6.67 3.57
N ASN A 5 -18.82 7.05 2.84
CA ASN A 5 -20.11 6.38 2.94
C ASN A 5 -20.03 4.91 2.52
N TYR A 6 -19.30 4.64 1.43
CA TYR A 6 -19.04 3.28 0.96
C TYR A 6 -18.36 2.41 2.04
N LEU A 7 -17.34 2.95 2.69
CA LEU A 7 -16.61 2.24 3.75
C LEU A 7 -17.49 2.07 5.00
N LYS A 8 -18.18 3.14 5.42
CA LYS A 8 -19.03 3.12 6.61
C LYS A 8 -20.09 2.01 6.59
N GLU A 9 -20.70 1.77 5.43
CA GLU A 9 -21.72 0.72 5.23
C GLU A 9 -21.16 -0.71 5.39
N ARG A 10 -19.82 -0.85 5.34
CA ARG A 10 -19.12 -2.16 5.38
C ARG A 10 -18.38 -2.41 6.68
N LEU A 11 -18.39 -1.43 7.59
CA LEU A 11 -17.76 -1.60 8.90
C LEU A 11 -18.59 -2.58 9.75
N CYS A 12 -17.89 -3.48 10.42
CA CYS A 12 -18.48 -4.38 11.39
C CYS A 12 -18.35 -3.80 12.78
N ALA A 13 -19.45 -3.75 13.54
CA ALA A 13 -19.42 -3.21 14.90
C ALA A 13 -18.69 -4.13 15.89
N ASP A 14 -18.77 -5.45 15.67
CA ASP A 14 -18.29 -6.47 16.63
C ASP A 14 -16.95 -7.10 16.25
N LYS A 15 -16.34 -6.68 15.14
CA LYS A 15 -15.09 -7.27 14.63
C LYS A 15 -14.14 -6.19 14.14
N MET A 16 -12.85 -6.47 14.30
CA MET A 16 -11.80 -5.63 13.72
C MET A 16 -11.96 -5.61 12.19
N THR A 17 -12.04 -4.41 11.63
CA THR A 17 -12.11 -4.19 10.19
C THR A 17 -10.80 -3.58 9.72
N TYR A 18 -10.11 -4.27 8.83
CA TYR A 18 -8.89 -3.79 8.19
C TYR A 18 -9.23 -3.17 6.84
N ILE A 19 -8.84 -1.91 6.63
CA ILE A 19 -9.11 -1.16 5.42
C ILE A 19 -7.78 -0.88 4.71
N PHE A 20 -7.68 -1.31 3.47
CA PHE A 20 -6.52 -1.06 2.61
C PHE A 20 -6.94 -0.10 1.49
N LEU A 21 -6.33 1.06 1.45
CA LEU A 21 -6.55 2.08 0.43
C LEU A 21 -5.27 2.26 -0.38
N ASP A 22 -5.31 1.83 -1.62
CA ASP A 22 -4.18 1.90 -2.54
C ASP A 22 -4.27 3.19 -3.39
N GLU A 23 -3.10 3.81 -3.64
CA GLU A 23 -2.98 5.05 -4.42
C GLU A 23 -3.93 6.16 -3.94
N VAL A 24 -3.93 6.44 -2.64
CA VAL A 24 -4.89 7.36 -2.00
C VAL A 24 -4.88 8.78 -2.55
N GLN A 25 -3.80 9.22 -3.19
CA GLN A 25 -3.70 10.52 -3.81
C GLN A 25 -4.70 10.72 -4.98
N GLU A 26 -5.23 9.64 -5.53
CA GLU A 26 -6.27 9.70 -6.56
C GLU A 26 -7.64 10.11 -6.00
N VAL A 27 -7.79 10.12 -4.69
CA VAL A 27 -9.06 10.47 -4.04
C VAL A 27 -8.96 11.84 -3.38
N SER A 28 -9.73 12.80 -3.89
CA SER A 28 -9.79 14.14 -3.30
C SER A 28 -10.22 14.10 -1.84
N SER A 29 -9.47 14.79 -0.99
CA SER A 29 -9.74 14.89 0.46
C SER A 29 -9.77 13.53 1.17
N PHE A 30 -8.94 12.60 0.75
CA PHE A 30 -8.83 11.28 1.41
C PHE A 30 -8.41 11.42 2.87
N GLU A 31 -7.65 12.45 3.23
CA GLU A 31 -7.18 12.73 4.58
C GLU A 31 -8.35 12.84 5.57
N LYS A 32 -9.45 13.51 5.15
CA LYS A 32 -10.67 13.62 5.96
C LYS A 32 -11.36 12.28 6.15
N VAL A 33 -11.28 11.42 5.14
CA VAL A 33 -11.81 10.06 5.21
C VAL A 33 -11.00 9.23 6.20
N VAL A 34 -9.68 9.27 6.09
CA VAL A 34 -8.76 8.55 6.99
C VAL A 34 -8.93 9.03 8.44
N ASP A 35 -8.96 10.35 8.67
CA ASP A 35 -9.16 10.91 10.01
C ASP A 35 -10.52 10.49 10.61
N SER A 36 -11.58 10.47 9.80
CA SER A 36 -12.91 10.02 10.21
C SER A 36 -12.99 8.52 10.51
N LEU A 37 -12.14 7.72 9.89
CA LEU A 37 -12.03 6.28 10.16
C LEU A 37 -11.17 6.00 11.39
N TYR A 38 -10.10 6.78 11.58
CA TYR A 38 -9.16 6.63 12.69
C TYR A 38 -9.82 6.72 14.07
N ILE A 39 -10.83 7.56 14.22
CA ILE A 39 -11.56 7.73 15.49
C ILE A 39 -12.56 6.61 15.78
N ARG A 40 -12.70 5.62 14.91
CA ARG A 40 -13.64 4.52 15.08
C ARG A 40 -12.98 3.35 15.80
N ASP A 41 -13.68 2.80 16.76
CA ASP A 41 -13.28 1.55 17.38
C ASP A 41 -13.33 0.39 16.39
N HIS A 42 -12.42 -0.55 16.53
CA HIS A 42 -12.32 -1.75 15.68
C HIS A 42 -12.05 -1.49 14.20
N VAL A 43 -11.39 -0.38 13.88
CA VAL A 43 -10.98 -0.06 12.51
C VAL A 43 -9.48 0.19 12.48
N ASP A 44 -8.78 -0.47 11.55
CA ASP A 44 -7.38 -0.25 11.26
C ASP A 44 -7.23 0.10 9.78
N VAL A 45 -6.51 1.18 9.45
CA VAL A 45 -6.44 1.73 8.10
C VAL A 45 -5.00 1.71 7.60
N TYR A 46 -4.81 1.07 6.46
CA TYR A 46 -3.55 1.01 5.73
C TYR A 46 -3.70 1.80 4.44
N ILE A 47 -2.79 2.73 4.21
CA ILE A 47 -2.80 3.55 3.01
C ILE A 47 -1.48 3.40 2.26
N THR A 48 -1.55 3.36 0.94
CA THR A 48 -0.39 3.47 0.07
C THR A 48 -0.52 4.70 -0.84
N GLY A 49 0.59 5.15 -1.35
CA GLY A 49 0.60 6.26 -2.31
C GLY A 49 2.00 6.55 -2.81
N SER A 50 2.12 7.45 -3.78
CA SER A 50 3.41 7.87 -4.30
C SER A 50 4.24 8.55 -3.21
N ASN A 51 5.53 8.25 -3.18
CA ASN A 51 6.45 8.76 -2.16
C ASN A 51 6.48 10.30 -2.09
N ALA A 52 6.39 10.97 -3.23
CA ALA A 52 6.38 12.43 -3.30
C ALA A 52 5.15 13.04 -2.61
N TYR A 53 3.99 12.40 -2.70
CA TYR A 53 2.77 12.87 -2.08
C TYR A 53 2.72 12.52 -0.58
N MET A 54 3.12 11.29 -0.22
CA MET A 54 3.14 10.82 1.16
C MET A 54 4.16 11.55 2.04
N LEU A 55 5.20 12.13 1.43
CA LEU A 55 6.18 12.98 2.09
C LEU A 55 5.77 14.47 2.15
N SER A 56 4.61 14.82 1.60
CA SER A 56 4.15 16.21 1.64
C SER A 56 3.94 16.67 3.08
N SER A 57 4.34 17.90 3.36
CA SER A 57 4.15 18.52 4.67
C SER A 57 2.68 18.59 5.10
N GLU A 58 1.76 18.61 4.14
CA GLU A 58 0.32 18.61 4.38
C GLU A 58 -0.16 17.29 4.99
N LEU A 59 0.27 16.16 4.43
CA LEU A 59 -0.07 14.85 4.97
C LEU A 59 0.53 14.65 6.36
N ALA A 60 1.80 15.00 6.53
CA ALA A 60 2.48 14.94 7.81
C ALA A 60 1.79 15.79 8.89
N THR A 61 1.24 16.95 8.50
CA THR A 61 0.51 17.83 9.41
C THR A 61 -0.87 17.28 9.75
N LEU A 62 -1.61 16.78 8.76
CA LEU A 62 -2.98 16.28 8.95
C LEU A 62 -3.04 14.98 9.75
N LEU A 63 -2.07 14.09 9.54
CA LEU A 63 -1.98 12.81 10.24
C LEU A 63 -0.96 12.82 11.38
N SER A 64 -0.47 13.99 11.78
CA SER A 64 0.60 14.18 12.74
C SER A 64 0.45 13.31 14.00
N GLY A 65 1.44 12.44 14.23
CA GLY A 65 1.52 11.59 15.41
C GLY A 65 0.51 10.44 15.48
N ARG A 66 -0.27 10.21 14.42
CA ARG A 66 -1.35 9.21 14.40
C ARG A 66 -1.12 8.08 13.41
N TYR A 67 0.08 7.92 12.89
CA TYR A 67 0.39 6.86 11.94
C TYR A 67 1.78 6.28 12.17
N THR A 68 1.96 5.08 11.69
CA THR A 68 3.26 4.44 11.56
C THR A 68 3.65 4.39 10.09
N GLU A 69 4.80 4.96 9.74
CA GLU A 69 5.31 4.93 8.38
C GLU A 69 6.10 3.65 8.12
N ILE A 70 5.72 2.93 7.06
CA ILE A 70 6.47 1.77 6.57
C ILE A 70 7.03 2.14 5.19
N LYS A 71 8.36 2.33 5.13
CA LYS A 71 9.05 2.60 3.87
C LYS A 71 9.34 1.30 3.15
N MET A 72 8.71 1.12 2.02
CA MET A 72 8.97 -0.02 1.14
C MET A 72 9.82 0.42 -0.04
N LEU A 73 10.94 -0.25 -0.23
CA LEU A 73 11.78 -0.07 -1.40
C LEU A 73 11.47 -1.16 -2.44
N PRO A 74 11.69 -0.88 -3.73
CA PRO A 74 11.69 -1.91 -4.73
C PRO A 74 12.69 -3.01 -4.38
N LEU A 75 12.42 -4.25 -4.81
CA LEU A 75 13.32 -5.37 -4.61
C LEU A 75 14.74 -5.05 -5.08
N SER A 76 15.71 -5.30 -4.22
CA SER A 76 17.11 -5.29 -4.60
C SER A 76 17.40 -6.46 -5.55
N PHE A 77 18.45 -6.37 -6.35
CA PHE A 77 18.86 -7.47 -7.22
C PHE A 77 19.13 -8.78 -6.45
N ARG A 78 19.66 -8.67 -5.25
CA ARG A 78 19.90 -9.83 -4.38
C ARG A 78 18.59 -10.52 -3.97
N GLU A 79 17.60 -9.77 -3.55
CA GLU A 79 16.28 -10.30 -3.20
C GLU A 79 15.59 -10.89 -4.41
N TYR A 80 15.71 -10.25 -5.57
CA TYR A 80 15.22 -10.76 -6.84
C TYR A 80 15.81 -12.14 -7.17
N MET A 81 17.12 -12.30 -7.03
CA MET A 81 17.78 -13.59 -7.24
C MET A 81 17.28 -14.68 -6.29
N VAL A 82 17.08 -14.33 -5.02
CA VAL A 82 16.57 -15.28 -4.02
C VAL A 82 15.17 -15.76 -4.37
N VAL A 83 14.30 -14.82 -4.78
CA VAL A 83 12.90 -15.14 -5.10
C VAL A 83 12.77 -15.93 -6.40
N THR A 84 13.57 -15.61 -7.42
CA THR A 84 13.48 -16.26 -8.73
C THR A 84 14.24 -17.59 -8.80
N GLY A 85 15.25 -17.76 -7.98
CA GLY A 85 16.16 -18.92 -8.05
C GLY A 85 17.01 -18.96 -9.33
N MET A 86 17.01 -17.89 -10.13
CA MET A 86 17.74 -17.82 -11.39
C MET A 86 19.26 -17.72 -11.18
N ALA A 87 20.02 -18.19 -12.16
CA ALA A 87 21.46 -17.92 -12.23
C ALA A 87 21.72 -16.40 -12.33
N LYS A 88 22.86 -15.95 -11.80
CA LYS A 88 23.14 -14.50 -11.63
C LYS A 88 23.06 -13.73 -12.95
N GLU A 89 23.62 -14.27 -14.02
CA GLU A 89 23.68 -13.62 -15.33
C GLU A 89 22.28 -13.50 -15.95
N GLU A 90 21.50 -14.56 -15.86
CA GLU A 90 20.12 -14.61 -16.33
C GLU A 90 19.22 -13.67 -15.52
N ALA A 91 19.32 -13.75 -14.19
CA ALA A 91 18.60 -12.89 -13.28
C ALA A 91 18.89 -11.41 -13.52
N PHE A 92 20.16 -11.06 -13.83
CA PHE A 92 20.54 -9.69 -14.10
C PHE A 92 19.96 -9.17 -15.41
N ALA A 93 20.01 -9.97 -16.46
CA ALA A 93 19.43 -9.61 -17.74
C ALA A 93 17.92 -9.36 -17.65
N GLU A 94 17.21 -10.20 -16.90
CA GLU A 94 15.77 -10.08 -16.70
C GLU A 94 15.42 -8.90 -15.80
N PHE A 95 16.15 -8.71 -14.69
CA PHE A 95 15.98 -7.59 -13.76
C PHE A 95 16.17 -6.23 -14.44
N MET A 96 17.10 -6.13 -15.39
CA MET A 96 17.31 -4.91 -16.16
C MET A 96 16.20 -4.64 -17.19
N LYS A 97 15.56 -5.69 -17.71
CA LYS A 97 14.45 -5.57 -18.68
C LYS A 97 13.13 -5.22 -18.03
N THR A 98 12.79 -5.90 -16.94
CA THR A 98 11.47 -5.83 -16.34
C THR A 98 11.33 -4.68 -15.34
N GLY A 99 12.44 -4.13 -14.87
CA GLY A 99 12.44 -3.14 -13.80
C GLY A 99 11.93 -3.71 -12.47
N LYS A 100 12.17 -2.97 -11.41
CA LYS A 100 11.96 -3.42 -10.03
C LYS A 100 10.50 -3.59 -9.61
N ILE A 101 9.55 -3.01 -10.35
CA ILE A 101 8.14 -2.89 -9.95
C ILE A 101 7.25 -3.96 -10.59
N GLN A 102 7.50 -4.34 -11.83
CA GLN A 102 6.65 -5.29 -12.57
C GLN A 102 6.66 -6.70 -11.99
N TYR A 103 7.69 -7.06 -11.25
CA TYR A 103 7.82 -8.40 -10.70
C TYR A 103 6.85 -8.69 -9.56
N VAL A 104 6.56 -7.70 -8.71
CA VAL A 104 5.59 -7.86 -7.61
C VAL A 104 4.20 -8.17 -8.15
N THR A 105 3.84 -7.59 -9.30
CA THR A 105 2.56 -7.85 -9.97
C THR A 105 2.48 -9.28 -10.54
N ALA A 106 3.60 -9.87 -10.95
CA ALA A 106 3.65 -11.24 -11.46
C ALA A 106 3.55 -12.29 -10.34
N MET A 107 4.13 -12.04 -9.17
CA MET A 107 3.99 -12.93 -8.00
C MET A 107 2.55 -13.04 -7.53
N ASN A 108 1.81 -11.93 -7.52
CA ASN A 108 0.40 -11.92 -7.10
C ASN A 108 -0.56 -12.62 -8.08
N ARG A 109 -0.11 -12.95 -9.28
CA ARG A 109 -0.94 -13.69 -10.24
C ARG A 109 -0.92 -15.20 -10.05
N THR A 110 0.07 -15.73 -9.36
CA THR A 110 0.23 -17.18 -9.17
C THR A 110 -0.41 -17.66 -7.86
N GLU A 111 -0.72 -16.77 -6.94
CA GLU A 111 -1.40 -17.08 -5.68
C GLU A 111 -2.86 -16.60 -5.65
N LYS A 112 -3.59 -16.74 -6.73
CA LYS A 112 -5.04 -16.88 -6.59
C LYS A 112 -5.29 -18.31 -6.14
N ILE A 113 -5.28 -18.47 -4.84
CA ILE A 113 -5.84 -19.63 -4.18
C ILE A 113 -7.35 -19.62 -4.48
N ASP A 114 -7.81 -20.68 -5.10
CA ASP A 114 -9.23 -20.99 -5.30
C ASP A 114 -10.01 -21.00 -3.98
#